data_069473db72849ce91d3784a4226bd342
#
_entry.id   069473db72849ce91d3784a4226bd342
#
_cell.length_a   1.000
_cell.length_b   1.000
_cell.length_c   1.000
_cell.angle_alpha   90.00
_cell.angle_beta   90.00
_cell.angle_gamma   90.00
#
_symmetry.space_group_name_H-M   'P 1'
#
loop_
_entity.id
_entity.type
_entity.pdbx_description
1 polymer ?
#
loop_
_entity_poly.entity_id
_entity_poly.type
_entity_poly.pdbx_seq_one_letter_code
_entity_poly.pdbx_strand_id
1 'polypeptide(L)'
;MKKQTAGREYLGDIAPQFAELNDDVLFGEVWAREKELSLRDRSMITIASLLTAGQYPQLKSHLALGKEHGIKKEEVVEMITQLAFYCVWPKAWSAFPLIDEIY
;
A
#
# COMPACT_ATOMS: atom_id res chain seq x y z
N MET A 1 -0.61 2.62 14.68
CA MET A 1 -0.77 1.51 13.73
C MET A 1 -0.22 0.23 14.34
N LYS A 2 -0.80 -0.90 13.99
CA LYS A 2 -0.34 -2.21 14.43
C LYS A 2 1.12 -2.45 13.98
N LYS A 3 1.93 -3.06 14.85
CA LYS A 3 3.32 -3.39 14.55
C LYS A 3 3.42 -4.29 13.32
N GLN A 4 4.28 -3.94 12.39
CA GLN A 4 4.49 -4.70 11.16
C GLN A 4 5.73 -5.60 11.30
N THR A 5 5.59 -6.84 10.89
CA THR A 5 6.65 -7.86 10.98
C THR A 5 6.88 -8.58 9.65
N ALA A 6 6.23 -8.13 8.58
CA ALA A 6 6.29 -8.81 7.28
C ALA A 6 7.71 -8.89 6.72
N GLY A 7 8.55 -7.88 6.96
CA GLY A 7 9.93 -7.92 6.50
C GLY A 7 10.67 -9.11 7.09
N ARG A 8 10.59 -9.28 8.41
CA ARG A 8 11.24 -10.39 9.10
C ARG A 8 10.65 -11.75 8.71
N GLU A 9 9.34 -11.80 8.54
CA GLU A 9 8.66 -13.05 8.16
C GLU A 9 9.07 -13.54 6.78
N TYR A 10 9.13 -12.64 5.80
CA TYR A 10 9.36 -13.02 4.40
C TYR A 10 10.81 -12.89 3.95
N LEU A 11 11.58 -11.99 4.53
CA LEU A 11 12.91 -11.64 4.04
C LEU A 11 14.00 -11.73 5.12
N GLY A 12 13.65 -12.10 6.35
CA GLY A 12 14.59 -12.09 7.47
C GLY A 12 15.81 -12.97 7.25
N ASP A 13 15.66 -14.11 6.56
CA ASP A 13 16.76 -15.03 6.31
C ASP A 13 17.66 -14.59 5.15
N ILE A 14 17.06 -14.04 4.09
CA ILE A 14 17.80 -13.64 2.89
C ILE A 14 18.35 -12.22 2.97
N ALA A 15 17.63 -11.32 3.61
CA ALA A 15 17.98 -9.89 3.66
C ALA A 15 17.63 -9.30 5.04
N PRO A 16 18.37 -9.69 6.10
CA PRO A 16 18.00 -9.29 7.46
C PRO A 16 18.04 -7.78 7.69
N GLN A 17 19.01 -7.08 7.13
CA GLN A 17 19.08 -5.61 7.26
C GLN A 17 17.89 -4.94 6.57
N PHE A 18 17.54 -5.38 5.36
CA PHE A 18 16.39 -4.85 4.63
C PHE A 18 15.09 -5.11 5.39
N ALA A 19 14.93 -6.32 5.94
CA ALA A 19 13.76 -6.68 6.74
C ALA A 19 13.62 -5.78 7.97
N GLU A 20 14.74 -5.52 8.65
CA GLU A 20 14.78 -4.65 9.81
C GLU A 20 14.40 -3.21 9.46
N LEU A 21 14.92 -2.69 8.34
CA LEU A 21 14.59 -1.36 7.85
C LEU A 21 13.09 -1.26 7.49
N ASN A 22 12.54 -2.28 6.86
CA ASN A 22 11.12 -2.33 6.54
C ASN A 22 10.24 -2.26 7.80
N ASP A 23 10.55 -3.11 8.78
CA ASP A 23 9.69 -3.26 9.96
C ASP A 23 9.88 -2.12 10.95
N ASP A 24 11.13 -1.76 11.24
CA ASP A 24 11.44 -0.83 12.33
C ASP A 24 11.53 0.64 11.87
N VAL A 25 12.01 0.91 10.67
CA VAL A 25 12.17 2.28 10.17
C VAL A 25 10.97 2.70 9.34
N LEU A 26 10.67 1.99 8.25
CA LEU A 26 9.54 2.36 7.40
C LEU A 26 8.23 2.35 8.20
N PHE A 27 7.88 1.23 8.78
CA PHE A 27 6.62 1.12 9.53
C PHE A 27 6.73 1.59 10.97
N GLY A 28 7.85 1.36 11.63
CA GLY A 28 8.03 1.72 13.04
C GLY A 28 8.27 3.22 13.26
N GLU A 29 8.85 3.91 12.30
CA GLU A 29 9.18 5.34 12.43
C GLU A 29 8.42 6.21 11.44
N VAL A 30 8.46 5.90 10.14
CA VAL A 30 7.85 6.76 9.10
C VAL A 30 6.32 6.71 9.17
N TRP A 31 5.75 5.52 9.12
CA TRP A 31 4.29 5.35 9.20
C TRP A 31 3.73 5.75 10.56
N ALA A 32 4.55 5.75 11.60
CA ALA A 32 4.14 6.15 12.95
C ALA A 32 3.95 7.67 13.10
N ARG A 33 4.39 8.46 12.12
CA ARG A 33 4.27 9.93 12.14
C ARG A 33 2.85 10.38 11.75
N GLU A 34 1.87 9.91 12.51
CA GLU A 34 0.45 10.14 12.19
C GLU A 34 0.01 11.59 12.30
N LYS A 35 0.71 12.39 13.12
CA LYS A 35 0.41 13.82 13.27
C LYS A 35 0.82 14.61 12.03
N GLU A 36 1.86 14.20 11.34
CA GLU A 36 2.36 14.88 10.14
C GLU A 36 1.56 14.49 8.90
N LEU A 37 1.12 13.23 8.82
CA LEU A 37 0.29 12.73 7.72
C LEU A 37 -0.50 11.53 8.24
N SER A 38 -1.81 11.53 8.06
CA SER A 38 -2.67 10.47 8.56
C SER A 38 -2.35 9.11 7.94
N LEU A 39 -2.69 8.04 8.64
CA LEU A 39 -2.56 6.68 8.10
C LEU A 39 -3.36 6.51 6.81
N ARG A 40 -4.54 7.11 6.76
CA ARG A 40 -5.40 7.07 5.59
C ARG A 40 -4.72 7.72 4.37
N ASP A 41 -4.19 8.92 4.55
CA ASP A 41 -3.51 9.63 3.47
C ASP A 41 -2.22 8.92 3.05
N ARG A 42 -1.46 8.37 4.00
CA ARG A 42 -0.28 7.54 3.69
C ARG A 42 -0.66 6.34 2.83
N SER A 43 -1.74 5.66 3.17
CA SER A 43 -2.23 4.54 2.36
C SER A 43 -2.63 4.99 0.96
N MET A 44 -3.31 6.13 0.82
CA MET A 44 -3.71 6.65 -0.49
C MET A 44 -2.51 6.94 -1.40
N ILE A 45 -1.49 7.63 -0.89
CA ILE A 45 -0.31 7.95 -1.70
C ILE A 45 0.51 6.70 -2.01
N THR A 46 0.55 5.74 -1.09
CA THR A 46 1.26 4.48 -1.32
C THR A 46 0.55 3.65 -2.40
N ILE A 47 -0.76 3.54 -2.34
CA ILE A 47 -1.57 2.87 -3.37
C ILE A 47 -1.34 3.50 -4.73
N ALA A 48 -1.38 4.83 -4.81
CA ALA A 48 -1.15 5.56 -6.06
C ALA A 48 0.24 5.26 -6.64
N SER A 49 1.26 5.25 -5.78
CA SER A 49 2.64 4.97 -6.19
C SER A 49 2.80 3.54 -6.70
N LEU A 50 2.26 2.56 -5.98
CA LEU A 50 2.37 1.14 -6.35
C LEU A 50 1.61 0.82 -7.63
N LEU A 51 0.42 1.42 -7.81
CA LEU A 51 -0.34 1.28 -9.05
C LEU A 51 0.45 1.81 -10.23
N THR A 52 0.96 3.02 -10.12
CA THR A 52 1.72 3.67 -11.19
C THR A 52 2.98 2.88 -11.57
N ALA A 53 3.64 2.30 -10.57
CA ALA A 53 4.82 1.45 -10.77
C ALA A 53 4.47 0.04 -11.25
N GLY A 54 3.20 -0.36 -11.25
CA GLY A 54 2.77 -1.70 -11.65
C GLY A 54 3.17 -2.80 -10.66
N GLN A 55 3.30 -2.46 -9.38
CA GLN A 55 3.72 -3.40 -8.33
C GLN A 55 2.49 -4.03 -7.67
N TYR A 56 1.86 -4.97 -8.39
CA TYR A 56 0.56 -5.52 -7.99
C TYR A 56 0.56 -6.35 -6.70
N PRO A 57 1.56 -7.20 -6.41
CA PRO A 57 1.57 -7.92 -5.13
C PRO A 57 1.60 -6.96 -3.94
N GLN A 58 2.43 -5.92 -3.99
CA GLN A 58 2.51 -4.92 -2.95
C GLN A 58 1.27 -4.03 -2.92
N LEU A 59 0.70 -3.73 -4.08
CA LEU A 59 -0.55 -2.99 -4.19
C LEU A 59 -1.67 -3.71 -3.44
N LYS A 60 -1.78 -5.02 -3.61
CA LYS A 60 -2.78 -5.83 -2.90
C LYS A 60 -2.64 -5.67 -1.38
N SER A 61 -1.40 -5.77 -0.88
CA SER A 61 -1.13 -5.61 0.56
C SER A 61 -1.53 -4.23 1.06
N HIS A 62 -1.24 -3.19 0.27
CA HIS A 62 -1.57 -1.82 0.66
C HIS A 62 -3.03 -1.46 0.44
N LEU A 63 -3.76 -2.16 -0.43
CA LEU A 63 -5.21 -2.05 -0.49
C LEU A 63 -5.84 -2.58 0.80
N ALA A 64 -5.35 -3.71 1.31
CA ALA A 64 -5.81 -4.27 2.57
C ALA A 64 -5.52 -3.31 3.74
N LEU A 65 -4.32 -2.76 3.78
CA LEU A 65 -3.94 -1.79 4.81
C LEU A 65 -4.77 -0.50 4.70
N GLY A 66 -5.01 -0.03 3.48
CA GLY A 66 -5.84 1.13 3.21
C GLY A 66 -7.28 0.94 3.69
N LYS A 67 -7.82 -0.27 3.51
CA LYS A 67 -9.14 -0.63 4.03
C LYS A 67 -9.16 -0.50 5.56
N GLU A 68 -8.14 -1.02 6.25
CA GLU A 68 -8.02 -0.85 7.70
C GLU A 68 -7.94 0.62 8.11
N HIS A 69 -7.31 1.45 7.30
CA HIS A 69 -7.14 2.88 7.56
C HIS A 69 -8.33 3.73 7.11
N GLY A 70 -9.43 3.10 6.72
CA GLY A 70 -10.69 3.79 6.46
C GLY A 70 -10.92 4.22 5.02
N ILE A 71 -10.16 3.73 4.07
CA ILE A 71 -10.43 3.98 2.65
C ILE A 71 -11.53 3.03 2.20
N LYS A 72 -12.63 3.59 1.73
CA LYS A 72 -13.79 2.81 1.29
C LYS A 72 -13.58 2.25 -0.11
N LYS A 73 -14.30 1.18 -0.44
CA LYS A 73 -14.25 0.57 -1.78
C LYS A 73 -14.52 1.60 -2.88
N GLU A 74 -15.55 2.42 -2.71
CA GLU A 74 -15.94 3.45 -3.68
C GLU A 74 -14.83 4.47 -3.89
N GLU A 75 -14.12 4.81 -2.83
CA GLU A 75 -13.00 5.75 -2.90
C GLU A 75 -11.83 5.15 -3.68
N VAL A 76 -11.51 3.88 -3.44
CA VAL A 76 -10.43 3.20 -4.18
C VAL A 76 -10.78 3.11 -5.66
N VAL A 77 -12.02 2.77 -6.00
CA VAL A 77 -12.49 2.73 -7.38
C VAL A 77 -12.30 4.10 -8.04
N GLU A 78 -12.67 5.17 -7.35
CA GLU A 78 -12.51 6.53 -7.87
C GLU A 78 -11.04 6.93 -8.02
N MET A 79 -10.20 6.56 -7.05
CA MET A 79 -8.75 6.78 -7.13
C MET A 79 -8.15 6.14 -8.37
N ILE A 80 -8.47 4.87 -8.62
CA ILE A 80 -7.92 4.12 -9.75
C ILE A 80 -8.47 4.67 -11.08
N THR A 81 -9.74 5.06 -11.11
CA THR A 81 -10.37 5.68 -12.29
C THR A 81 -9.60 6.95 -12.69
N GLN A 82 -9.31 7.81 -11.73
CA GLN A 82 -8.52 9.01 -11.98
C GLN A 82 -7.10 8.66 -12.42
N LEU A 83 -6.43 7.78 -11.68
CA LEU A 83 -5.03 7.42 -11.94
C LEU A 83 -4.84 6.77 -13.32
N ALA A 84 -5.88 6.15 -13.88
CA ALA A 84 -5.83 5.57 -15.22
C ALA A 84 -5.42 6.59 -16.29
N PHE A 85 -5.69 7.88 -16.06
CA PHE A 85 -5.32 8.97 -16.97
C PHE A 85 -3.92 9.54 -16.72
N TYR A 86 -3.29 9.18 -15.60
CA TYR A 86 -1.96 9.66 -15.20
C TYR A 86 -0.89 8.56 -15.23
N CYS A 87 -1.29 7.32 -15.07
CA CYS A 87 -0.45 6.16 -15.40
C CYS A 87 -0.91 5.62 -16.76
N VAL A 88 -0.68 4.36 -17.08
CA VAL A 88 -1.21 3.77 -18.30
C VAL A 88 -2.48 2.99 -17.99
N TRP A 89 -3.47 3.08 -18.89
CA TRP A 89 -4.79 2.47 -18.72
C TRP A 89 -4.74 0.99 -18.31
N PRO A 90 -3.94 0.13 -18.99
CA PRO A 90 -3.86 -1.29 -18.60
C PRO A 90 -3.41 -1.53 -17.16
N LYS A 91 -2.61 -0.65 -16.56
CA LYS A 91 -2.23 -0.78 -15.15
C LYS A 91 -3.44 -0.63 -14.23
N ALA A 92 -4.28 0.38 -14.52
CA ALA A 92 -5.51 0.56 -13.77
C ALA A 92 -6.45 -0.63 -13.95
N TRP A 93 -6.60 -1.08 -15.19
CA TRP A 93 -7.42 -2.25 -15.51
C TRP A 93 -7.00 -3.46 -14.65
N SER A 94 -5.71 -3.75 -14.60
CA SER A 94 -5.17 -4.89 -13.85
C SER A 94 -5.31 -4.75 -12.34
N ALA A 95 -5.51 -3.54 -11.83
CA ALA A 95 -5.69 -3.30 -10.40
C ALA A 95 -7.11 -3.61 -9.92
N PHE A 96 -8.13 -3.48 -10.78
CA PHE A 96 -9.52 -3.68 -10.37
C PHE A 96 -9.81 -5.07 -9.80
N PRO A 97 -9.31 -6.18 -10.36
CA PRO A 97 -9.52 -7.49 -9.75
C PRO A 97 -9.02 -7.59 -8.30
N LEU A 98 -7.98 -6.84 -7.93
CA LEU A 98 -7.46 -6.83 -6.56
C LEU A 98 -8.46 -6.21 -5.58
N ILE A 99 -9.27 -5.27 -6.04
CA ILE A 99 -10.31 -4.66 -5.19
C ILE A 99 -11.33 -5.72 -4.76
N ASP A 100 -11.76 -6.58 -5.69
CA ASP A 100 -12.71 -7.65 -5.39
C ASP A 100 -12.14 -8.66 -4.39
N GLU A 101 -10.83 -8.86 -4.39
CA GLU A 101 -10.18 -9.76 -3.43
C GLU A 101 -10.12 -9.17 -2.02
N ILE A 102 -10.06 -7.84 -1.89
CA ILE A 102 -9.86 -7.14 -0.61
C ILE A 102 -11.16 -6.63 -0.01
N TYR A 103 -12.05 -6.13 -0.83
CA TYR A 103 -13.31 -5.53 -0.40
C TYR A 103 -14.49 -6.44 -0.69
#